data_646c6685a2889ab82ac95b9d32df4a2b
#
_entry.id   646c6685a2889ab82ac95b9d32df4a2b
#
_cell.length_a   1.000
_cell.length_b   1.000
_cell.length_c   1.000
_cell.angle_alpha   90.00
_cell.angle_beta   90.00
_cell.angle_gamma   90.00
#
_symmetry.space_group_name_H-M   'P 1'
#
loop_
_entity.id
_entity.type
_entity.pdbx_description
1 polymer ?
#
loop_
_entity_poly.entity_id
_entity_poly.type
_entity_poly.pdbx_seq_one_letter_code
_entity_poly.pdbx_strand_id
1 'polypeptide(L)'
;MTDPAPTVTFRASMSSAAPPDAVYDVLSDPTTALTWAGERSPRKGFRLLTMDAAPRPAAVGDRFSSTGANINGTFHDASVVVEAARGERFGFDTESTLDRKHGRELHQRFAHRYELRPADGGTLISYSCETRPQNYVPYWLKPGIRGPMRMNVEHMIRLNLRNMASMAETAATEDRSTG
;
A
#
# COMPACT_ATOMS: atom_id res chain seq x y z
N MET A 1 -0.64 -26.86 19.48
CA MET A 1 -1.36 -25.75 18.83
C MET A 1 -0.50 -24.51 19.00
N THR A 2 0.12 -24.01 17.93
CA THR A 2 0.89 -22.76 17.99
C THR A 2 -0.10 -21.62 18.03
N ASP A 3 0.01 -20.73 19.03
CA ASP A 3 -0.79 -19.52 19.08
C ASP A 3 -0.69 -18.76 17.76
N PRO A 4 -1.80 -18.23 17.22
CA PRO A 4 -1.76 -17.44 15.98
C PRO A 4 -0.83 -16.27 16.19
N ALA A 5 0.05 -16.04 15.20
CA ALA A 5 0.98 -14.93 15.25
C ALA A 5 0.21 -13.60 15.45
N PRO A 6 0.73 -12.69 16.30
CA PRO A 6 0.01 -11.47 16.65
C PRO A 6 -0.17 -10.58 15.42
N THR A 7 -1.40 -10.09 15.25
CA THR A 7 -1.73 -9.10 14.23
C THR A 7 -1.15 -7.73 14.59
N VAL A 8 -0.61 -7.02 13.61
CA VAL A 8 -0.11 -5.65 13.77
C VAL A 8 -0.76 -4.75 12.75
N THR A 9 -1.23 -3.58 13.21
CA THR A 9 -1.85 -2.58 12.34
C THR A 9 -0.96 -1.34 12.25
N PHE A 10 -0.62 -0.94 11.03
CA PHE A 10 0.00 0.33 10.69
C PHE A 10 -1.05 1.32 10.19
N ARG A 11 -0.88 2.60 10.49
CA ARG A 11 -1.81 3.66 10.06
C ARG A 11 -1.03 4.88 9.59
N ALA A 12 -1.57 5.53 8.58
CA ALA A 12 -1.09 6.83 8.12
C ALA A 12 -2.23 7.62 7.50
N SER A 13 -2.08 8.94 7.46
CA SER A 13 -2.98 9.81 6.74
C SER A 13 -2.20 10.88 5.97
N MET A 14 -2.83 11.41 4.90
CA MET A 14 -2.27 12.44 4.03
C MET A 14 -3.41 13.25 3.43
N SER A 15 -3.23 14.57 3.36
CA SER A 15 -4.12 15.44 2.59
C SER A 15 -3.63 15.56 1.16
N SER A 16 -4.58 15.63 0.21
CA SER A 16 -4.36 15.94 -1.20
C SER A 16 -5.23 17.10 -1.62
N ALA A 17 -4.76 17.95 -2.51
CA ALA A 17 -5.56 19.00 -3.14
C ALA A 17 -6.47 18.46 -4.26
N ALA A 18 -6.33 17.21 -4.66
CA ALA A 18 -7.21 16.56 -5.63
C ALA A 18 -8.55 16.18 -5.02
N PRO A 19 -9.65 16.20 -5.78
CA PRO A 19 -10.94 15.71 -5.32
C PRO A 19 -10.91 14.18 -5.09
N PRO A 20 -11.83 13.63 -4.25
CA PRO A 20 -11.83 12.21 -3.90
C PRO A 20 -11.86 11.25 -5.10
N ASP A 21 -12.57 11.59 -6.16
CA ASP A 21 -12.65 10.77 -7.37
C ASP A 21 -11.29 10.69 -8.10
N ALA A 22 -10.54 11.78 -8.20
CA ALA A 22 -9.23 11.79 -8.82
C ALA A 22 -8.20 10.99 -8.00
N VAL A 23 -8.28 11.06 -6.66
CA VAL A 23 -7.48 10.22 -5.77
C VAL A 23 -7.85 8.75 -5.94
N TYR A 24 -9.16 8.45 -6.03
CA TYR A 24 -9.65 7.09 -6.23
C TYR A 24 -9.18 6.51 -7.56
N ASP A 25 -9.21 7.26 -8.65
CA ASP A 25 -8.79 6.79 -9.98
C ASP A 25 -7.31 6.38 -10.01
N VAL A 26 -6.44 7.14 -9.34
CA VAL A 26 -5.03 6.76 -9.17
C VAL A 26 -4.88 5.56 -8.26
N LEU A 27 -5.60 5.51 -7.14
CA LEU A 27 -5.50 4.45 -6.15
C LEU A 27 -6.03 3.11 -6.66
N SER A 28 -7.15 3.11 -7.38
CA SER A 28 -7.85 1.92 -7.83
C SER A 28 -7.28 1.30 -9.11
N ASP A 29 -6.40 1.98 -9.82
CA ASP A 29 -5.58 1.38 -10.88
C ASP A 29 -4.27 0.83 -10.29
N PRO A 30 -4.12 -0.50 -10.11
CA PRO A 30 -2.93 -1.06 -9.48
C PRO A 30 -1.64 -0.76 -10.24
N THR A 31 -1.70 -0.51 -11.55
CA THR A 31 -0.50 -0.24 -12.37
C THR A 31 0.17 1.06 -11.98
N THR A 32 -0.56 2.04 -11.48
CA THR A 32 -0.04 3.33 -11.01
C THR A 32 0.90 3.17 -9.81
N ALA A 33 0.73 2.07 -9.03
CA ALA A 33 1.57 1.78 -7.88
C ALA A 33 3.05 1.58 -8.25
N LEU A 34 3.36 1.19 -9.49
CA LEU A 34 4.74 1.14 -9.99
C LEU A 34 5.43 2.51 -9.90
N THR A 35 4.68 3.59 -10.11
CA THR A 35 5.21 4.93 -10.00
C THR A 35 5.28 5.40 -8.55
N TRP A 36 4.15 5.42 -7.81
CA TRP A 36 4.13 6.04 -6.48
C TRP A 36 4.74 5.17 -5.37
N ALA A 37 4.70 3.83 -5.47
CA ALA A 37 5.32 2.89 -4.52
C ALA A 37 6.55 2.16 -5.11
N GLY A 38 6.87 2.39 -6.38
CA GLY A 38 8.03 1.84 -7.08
C GLY A 38 9.08 2.91 -7.37
N GLU A 39 8.93 3.63 -8.47
CA GLU A 39 9.95 4.57 -8.98
C GLU A 39 10.24 5.72 -8.02
N ARG A 40 9.20 6.28 -7.40
CA ARG A 40 9.31 7.41 -6.46
C ARG A 40 9.67 6.99 -5.03
N SER A 41 9.70 5.68 -4.74
CA SER A 41 10.08 5.17 -3.42
C SER A 41 11.59 5.18 -3.19
N PRO A 42 12.06 5.43 -1.95
CA PRO A 42 13.48 5.39 -1.63
C PRO A 42 14.09 4.02 -1.91
N ARG A 43 15.28 3.98 -2.52
CA ARG A 43 15.98 2.73 -2.91
C ARG A 43 16.26 1.78 -1.73
N LYS A 44 16.34 2.27 -0.50
CA LYS A 44 16.61 1.48 0.71
C LYS A 44 15.37 1.01 1.45
N GLY A 45 14.15 1.36 0.97
CA GLY A 45 12.88 0.97 1.56
C GLY A 45 12.22 -0.21 0.85
N PHE A 46 10.93 -0.34 1.07
CA PHE A 46 10.04 -1.18 0.28
C PHE A 46 9.84 -0.52 -1.08
N ARG A 47 10.06 -1.27 -2.14
CA ARG A 47 9.92 -0.78 -3.51
C ARG A 47 9.25 -1.83 -4.39
N LEU A 48 8.18 -1.48 -5.08
CA LEU A 48 7.59 -2.27 -6.15
C LEU A 48 8.51 -2.27 -7.38
N LEU A 49 8.63 -3.43 -8.03
CA LEU A 49 9.43 -3.64 -9.23
C LEU A 49 8.58 -4.01 -10.43
N THR A 50 7.55 -4.85 -10.23
CA THR A 50 6.62 -5.26 -11.28
C THR A 50 5.19 -5.26 -10.76
N MET A 51 4.24 -5.09 -11.68
CA MET A 51 2.81 -5.19 -11.44
C MET A 51 2.18 -5.92 -12.62
N ASP A 52 1.46 -6.99 -12.35
CA ASP A 52 0.62 -7.69 -13.32
C ASP A 52 -0.85 -7.43 -12.96
N ALA A 53 -1.41 -6.46 -13.64
CA ALA A 53 -2.79 -5.98 -13.47
C ALA A 53 -3.30 -5.36 -14.77
N ALA A 54 -4.61 -5.33 -14.95
CA ALA A 54 -5.22 -4.54 -16.01
C ALA A 54 -5.07 -3.03 -15.70
N PRO A 55 -4.69 -2.18 -16.66
CA PRO A 55 -4.55 -0.73 -16.47
C PRO A 55 -5.94 -0.05 -16.48
N ARG A 56 -6.70 -0.22 -15.42
CA ARG A 56 -8.04 0.31 -15.21
C ARG A 56 -8.38 0.32 -13.72
N PRO A 57 -9.37 1.09 -13.30
CA PRO A 57 -9.90 0.97 -11.95
C PRO A 57 -10.34 -0.47 -11.66
N ALA A 58 -9.79 -1.04 -10.60
CA ALA A 58 -10.08 -2.41 -10.19
C ALA A 58 -11.39 -2.47 -9.41
N ALA A 59 -12.18 -3.52 -9.67
CA ALA A 59 -13.44 -3.82 -9.00
C ALA A 59 -13.27 -4.91 -7.94
N VAL A 60 -14.26 -5.05 -7.05
CA VAL A 60 -14.28 -6.13 -6.06
C VAL A 60 -14.20 -7.49 -6.75
N GLY A 61 -13.28 -8.32 -6.30
CA GLY A 61 -12.99 -9.64 -6.88
C GLY A 61 -11.85 -9.63 -7.92
N ASP A 62 -11.46 -8.48 -8.46
CA ASP A 62 -10.30 -8.40 -9.36
C ASP A 62 -9.03 -8.83 -8.62
N ARG A 63 -8.15 -9.52 -9.36
CA ARG A 63 -6.88 -10.03 -8.87
C ARG A 63 -5.73 -9.35 -9.58
N PHE A 64 -4.66 -9.11 -8.85
CA PHE A 64 -3.40 -8.62 -9.39
C PHE A 64 -2.23 -9.22 -8.63
N SER A 65 -1.06 -9.24 -9.25
CA SER A 65 0.17 -9.68 -8.60
C SER A 65 1.27 -8.65 -8.76
N SER A 66 2.19 -8.64 -7.81
CA SER A 66 3.33 -7.74 -7.87
C SER A 66 4.59 -8.41 -7.32
N THR A 67 5.72 -7.90 -7.74
CA THR A 67 7.00 -8.19 -7.12
C THR A 67 7.65 -6.92 -6.63
N GLY A 68 8.49 -7.05 -5.64
CA GLY A 68 9.24 -5.92 -5.15
C GLY A 68 10.43 -6.37 -4.31
N ALA A 69 11.14 -5.40 -3.78
CA ALA A 69 12.32 -5.66 -2.96
C ALA A 69 12.35 -4.77 -1.73
N ASN A 70 12.97 -5.28 -0.69
CA ASN A 70 13.37 -4.55 0.50
C ASN A 70 14.76 -4.99 0.95
N ILE A 71 15.25 -4.47 2.07
CA ILE A 71 16.59 -4.80 2.60
C ILE A 71 16.76 -6.28 2.92
N ASN A 72 15.68 -7.03 3.14
CA ASN A 72 15.70 -8.43 3.55
C ASN A 72 15.66 -9.41 2.36
N GLY A 73 15.16 -8.98 1.20
CA GLY A 73 15.00 -9.84 0.02
C GLY A 73 14.00 -9.32 -1.00
N THR A 74 13.52 -10.23 -1.83
CA THR A 74 12.48 -9.98 -2.84
C THR A 74 11.16 -10.55 -2.33
N PHE A 75 10.08 -9.81 -2.50
CA PHE A 75 8.75 -10.29 -2.16
C PHE A 75 7.90 -10.49 -3.42
N HIS A 76 6.98 -11.44 -3.32
CA HIS A 76 5.99 -11.80 -4.32
C HIS A 76 4.61 -11.70 -3.67
N ASP A 77 3.76 -10.88 -4.24
CA ASP A 77 2.45 -10.56 -3.70
C ASP A 77 1.35 -11.03 -4.66
N ALA A 78 0.34 -11.70 -4.11
CA ALA A 78 -0.90 -12.02 -4.79
C ALA A 78 -2.04 -11.33 -4.05
N SER A 79 -2.77 -10.47 -4.75
CA SER A 79 -3.77 -9.58 -4.15
C SER A 79 -5.16 -9.81 -4.75
N VAL A 80 -6.20 -9.58 -3.95
CA VAL A 80 -7.60 -9.55 -4.36
C VAL A 80 -8.26 -8.30 -3.81
N VAL A 81 -8.98 -7.58 -4.68
CA VAL A 81 -9.76 -6.40 -4.28
C VAL A 81 -10.99 -6.86 -3.51
N VAL A 82 -11.19 -6.31 -2.31
CA VAL A 82 -12.29 -6.67 -1.40
C VAL A 82 -13.24 -5.49 -1.16
N GLU A 83 -12.83 -4.28 -1.50
CA GLU A 83 -13.62 -3.07 -1.37
C GLU A 83 -13.29 -2.08 -2.49
N ALA A 84 -14.32 -1.55 -3.17
CA ALA A 84 -14.18 -0.60 -4.26
C ALA A 84 -15.43 0.30 -4.32
N ALA A 85 -15.43 1.38 -3.54
CA ALA A 85 -16.48 2.40 -3.52
C ALA A 85 -15.87 3.72 -4.01
N ARG A 86 -16.21 4.13 -5.24
CA ARG A 86 -15.61 5.28 -5.92
C ARG A 86 -15.71 6.55 -5.08
N GLY A 87 -14.57 7.22 -4.94
CA GLY A 87 -14.45 8.46 -4.17
C GLY A 87 -14.55 8.30 -2.64
N GLU A 88 -14.75 7.08 -2.14
CA GLU A 88 -14.94 6.82 -0.71
C GLU A 88 -13.94 5.82 -0.14
N ARG A 89 -13.85 4.62 -0.73
CA ARG A 89 -13.05 3.52 -0.17
C ARG A 89 -12.48 2.60 -1.23
N PHE A 90 -11.27 2.14 -0.97
CA PHE A 90 -10.63 1.08 -1.74
C PHE A 90 -9.86 0.15 -0.79
N GLY A 91 -9.97 -1.16 -1.03
CA GLY A 91 -9.29 -2.13 -0.18
C GLY A 91 -8.97 -3.42 -0.91
N PHE A 92 -7.85 -4.02 -0.54
CA PHE A 92 -7.43 -5.31 -1.06
C PHE A 92 -6.69 -6.10 0.01
N ASP A 93 -6.79 -7.42 -0.11
CA ASP A 93 -6.07 -8.37 0.73
C ASP A 93 -4.95 -9.01 -0.08
N THR A 94 -3.78 -9.15 0.54
CA THR A 94 -2.57 -9.65 -0.11
C THR A 94 -2.01 -10.85 0.64
N GLU A 95 -1.71 -11.91 -0.08
CA GLU A 95 -0.82 -12.98 0.36
C GLU A 95 0.58 -12.69 -0.17
N SER A 96 1.55 -12.58 0.73
CA SER A 96 2.91 -12.17 0.41
C SER A 96 3.90 -13.23 0.83
N THR A 97 4.82 -13.52 -0.07
CA THR A 97 5.97 -14.37 0.16
C THR A 97 7.24 -13.55 0.04
N LEU A 98 8.09 -13.56 1.06
CA LEU A 98 9.38 -12.90 1.06
C LEU A 98 10.51 -13.92 0.94
N ASP A 99 11.17 -13.92 -0.22
CA ASP A 99 12.41 -14.68 -0.46
C ASP A 99 13.58 -13.94 0.16
N ARG A 100 14.08 -14.47 1.26
CA ARG A 100 15.22 -13.86 1.96
C ARG A 100 16.54 -14.25 1.29
N LYS A 101 17.48 -13.32 1.26
CA LYS A 101 18.86 -13.57 0.79
C LYS A 101 19.53 -14.73 1.52
N HIS A 102 19.19 -14.91 2.79
CA HIS A 102 19.68 -16.00 3.63
C HIS A 102 18.54 -16.49 4.52
N GLY A 103 18.29 -17.78 4.54
CA GLY A 103 17.29 -18.42 5.36
C GLY A 103 16.05 -18.86 4.58
N ARG A 104 15.00 -19.19 5.33
CA ARG A 104 13.75 -19.68 4.75
C ARG A 104 12.88 -18.54 4.26
N GLU A 105 12.01 -18.87 3.33
CA GLU A 105 10.90 -18.07 2.84
C GLU A 105 9.93 -17.69 3.98
N LEU A 106 9.49 -16.44 3.99
CA LEU A 106 8.54 -15.94 4.98
C LEU A 106 7.20 -15.65 4.31
N HIS A 107 6.13 -16.15 4.92
CA HIS A 107 4.75 -15.92 4.47
C HIS A 107 4.04 -14.95 5.42
N GLN A 108 3.27 -14.04 4.84
CA GLN A 108 2.49 -13.07 5.59
C GLN A 108 1.24 -12.66 4.80
N ARG A 109 0.23 -12.20 5.50
CA ARG A 109 -0.98 -11.61 4.91
C ARG A 109 -1.07 -10.16 5.30
N PHE A 110 -1.54 -9.35 4.35
CA PHE A 110 -1.84 -7.95 4.55
C PHE A 110 -3.30 -7.67 4.20
N ALA A 111 -3.95 -6.82 5.00
CA ALA A 111 -5.23 -6.23 4.65
C ALA A 111 -5.03 -4.72 4.50
N HIS A 112 -5.09 -4.24 3.27
CA HIS A 112 -4.91 -2.83 2.92
C HIS A 112 -6.27 -2.16 2.80
N ARG A 113 -6.47 -1.03 3.51
CA ARG A 113 -7.73 -0.28 3.49
C ARG A 113 -7.43 1.21 3.37
N TYR A 114 -8.08 1.83 2.42
CA TYR A 114 -8.03 3.27 2.17
C TYR A 114 -9.43 3.86 2.32
N GLU A 115 -9.53 4.94 3.08
CA GLU A 115 -10.72 5.79 3.16
C GLU A 115 -10.38 7.16 2.60
N LEU A 116 -11.27 7.67 1.76
CA LEU A 116 -11.19 8.98 1.14
C LEU A 116 -12.34 9.82 1.67
N ARG A 117 -12.01 10.96 2.25
CA ARG A 117 -13.01 11.89 2.78
C ARG A 117 -12.80 13.27 2.20
N PRO A 118 -13.84 13.92 1.69
CA PRO A 118 -13.74 15.33 1.33
C PRO A 118 -13.20 16.15 2.50
N ALA A 119 -12.27 17.04 2.22
CA ALA A 119 -11.70 17.98 3.18
C ALA A 119 -11.54 19.34 2.52
N ASP A 120 -11.31 20.40 3.32
CA ASP A 120 -11.15 21.76 2.81
C ASP A 120 -10.03 21.81 1.75
N GLY A 121 -10.45 22.08 0.51
CA GLY A 121 -9.54 22.17 -0.64
C GLY A 121 -9.13 20.85 -1.28
N GLY A 122 -9.74 19.70 -0.92
CA GLY A 122 -9.39 18.42 -1.54
C GLY A 122 -9.85 17.18 -0.78
N THR A 123 -8.95 16.25 -0.50
CA THR A 123 -9.24 14.93 0.08
C THR A 123 -8.32 14.62 1.25
N LEU A 124 -8.89 14.17 2.37
CA LEU A 124 -8.15 13.46 3.42
C LEU A 124 -8.11 11.97 3.07
N ILE A 125 -6.90 11.44 2.87
CA ILE A 125 -6.63 10.03 2.61
C ILE A 125 -6.23 9.38 3.94
N SER A 126 -6.97 8.39 4.39
CA SER A 126 -6.65 7.58 5.57
C SER A 126 -6.31 6.15 5.12
N TYR A 127 -5.19 5.64 5.56
CA TYR A 127 -4.72 4.31 5.23
C TYR A 127 -4.50 3.48 6.49
N SER A 128 -4.92 2.23 6.44
CA SER A 128 -4.55 1.20 7.42
C SER A 128 -4.10 -0.08 6.73
N CYS A 129 -3.08 -0.72 7.31
CA CYS A 129 -2.60 -2.03 6.89
C CYS A 129 -2.51 -2.94 8.10
N GLU A 130 -3.29 -4.00 8.08
CA GLU A 130 -3.21 -5.08 9.05
C GLU A 130 -2.27 -6.17 8.53
N THR A 131 -1.24 -6.52 9.30
CA THR A 131 -0.23 -7.51 8.93
C THR A 131 -0.34 -8.73 9.83
N ARG A 132 -0.41 -9.92 9.22
CA ARG A 132 -0.45 -11.23 9.91
C ARG A 132 0.65 -12.15 9.39
N PRO A 133 1.78 -12.27 10.11
CA PRO A 133 2.79 -13.28 9.82
C PRO A 133 2.21 -14.70 9.95
N GLN A 134 2.61 -15.63 9.06
CA GLN A 134 2.05 -16.98 9.04
C GLN A 134 3.02 -18.05 9.54
N ASN A 135 4.28 -17.97 9.13
CA ASN A 135 5.28 -19.01 9.43
C ASN A 135 6.48 -18.49 10.23
N TYR A 136 6.41 -17.30 10.80
CA TYR A 136 7.45 -16.70 11.61
C TYR A 136 6.91 -15.72 12.66
N VAL A 137 7.71 -15.45 13.68
CA VAL A 137 7.46 -14.35 14.63
C VAL A 137 8.43 -13.22 14.27
N PRO A 138 7.94 -12.05 13.85
CA PRO A 138 8.81 -10.94 13.51
C PRO A 138 9.64 -10.48 14.72
N TYR A 139 10.96 -10.34 14.53
CA TYR A 139 11.86 -9.91 15.60
C TYR A 139 11.52 -8.52 16.17
N TRP A 140 10.90 -7.67 15.35
CA TRP A 140 10.47 -6.32 15.72
C TRP A 140 9.23 -6.29 16.63
N LEU A 141 8.60 -7.43 16.86
CA LEU A 141 7.59 -7.58 17.93
C LEU A 141 8.23 -7.63 19.31
N LYS A 142 9.54 -7.80 19.42
CA LYS A 142 10.24 -7.80 20.70
C LYS A 142 10.13 -6.44 21.40
N PRO A 143 9.99 -6.41 22.72
CA PRO A 143 10.02 -5.17 23.49
C PRO A 143 11.27 -4.32 23.15
N GLY A 144 11.11 -3.01 23.02
CA GLY A 144 12.19 -2.08 22.69
C GLY A 144 12.42 -1.85 21.18
N ILE A 145 12.09 -2.81 20.31
CA ILE A 145 12.26 -2.67 18.84
C ILE A 145 10.96 -2.25 18.17
N ARG A 146 9.83 -2.59 18.77
CA ARG A 146 8.49 -2.38 18.20
C ARG A 146 8.19 -0.90 17.85
N GLY A 147 8.51 0.01 18.73
CA GLY A 147 8.24 1.45 18.54
C GLY A 147 9.01 2.05 17.37
N PRO A 148 10.35 1.99 17.36
CA PRO A 148 11.16 2.52 16.26
C PRO A 148 10.82 1.90 14.90
N MET A 149 10.57 0.59 14.85
CA MET A 149 10.20 -0.11 13.61
C MET A 149 8.85 0.36 13.09
N ARG A 150 7.85 0.50 13.99
CA ARG A 150 6.53 1.03 13.63
C ARG A 150 6.64 2.43 13.02
N MET A 151 7.40 3.32 13.66
CA MET A 151 7.64 4.68 13.15
C MET A 151 8.26 4.67 11.75
N ASN A 152 9.24 3.81 11.51
CA ASN A 152 9.88 3.69 10.19
C ASN A 152 8.91 3.19 9.12
N VAL A 153 8.11 2.16 9.41
CA VAL A 153 7.10 1.64 8.47
C VAL A 153 6.04 2.70 8.18
N GLU A 154 5.49 3.37 9.20
CA GLU A 154 4.50 4.43 9.01
C GLU A 154 5.08 5.64 8.26
N HIS A 155 6.36 5.96 8.45
CA HIS A 155 7.05 6.98 7.65
C HIS A 155 7.10 6.60 6.16
N MET A 156 7.48 5.36 5.85
CA MET A 156 7.49 4.86 4.46
C MET A 156 6.11 4.88 3.83
N ILE A 157 5.07 4.50 4.59
CA ILE A 157 3.68 4.58 4.13
C ILE A 157 3.31 6.04 3.79
N ARG A 158 3.65 7.00 4.65
CA ARG A 158 3.38 8.43 4.38
C ARG A 158 4.08 8.94 3.12
N LEU A 159 5.30 8.49 2.84
CA LEU A 159 5.99 8.84 1.60
C LEU A 159 5.24 8.31 0.38
N ASN A 160 4.78 7.06 0.39
CA ASN A 160 4.01 6.48 -0.70
C ASN A 160 2.66 7.20 -0.88
N LEU A 161 1.95 7.51 0.21
CA LEU A 161 0.71 8.29 0.15
C LEU A 161 0.93 9.69 -0.43
N ARG A 162 2.05 10.36 -0.10
CA ARG A 162 2.41 11.66 -0.68
C ARG A 162 2.64 11.55 -2.19
N ASN A 163 3.36 10.52 -2.64
CA ASN A 163 3.60 10.30 -4.06
C ASN A 163 2.30 10.06 -4.82
N MET A 164 1.40 9.26 -4.26
CA MET A 164 0.07 8.97 -4.81
C MET A 164 -0.79 10.25 -4.87
N ALA A 165 -0.84 11.02 -3.78
CA ALA A 165 -1.57 12.30 -3.73
C ALA A 165 -1.07 13.27 -4.81
N SER A 166 0.26 13.42 -4.96
CA SER A 166 0.86 14.25 -6.01
C SER A 166 0.49 13.81 -7.42
N MET A 167 0.38 12.50 -7.68
CA MET A 167 -0.11 12.01 -8.98
C MET A 167 -1.56 12.39 -9.23
N ALA A 168 -2.42 12.23 -8.22
CA ALA A 168 -3.83 12.61 -8.33
C ALA A 168 -4.01 14.12 -8.54
N GLU A 169 -3.20 14.95 -7.89
CA GLU A 169 -3.20 16.40 -8.06
C GLU A 169 -2.79 16.82 -9.48
N THR A 170 -1.79 16.15 -10.06
CA THR A 170 -1.37 16.39 -11.44
C THR A 170 -2.48 16.03 -12.41
N ALA A 171 -3.05 14.83 -12.30
CA ALA A 171 -4.15 14.36 -13.16
C ALA A 171 -5.37 15.30 -13.09
N ALA A 172 -5.77 15.71 -11.87
CA ALA A 172 -6.90 16.64 -11.69
C ALA A 172 -6.64 18.05 -12.25
N THR A 173 -5.38 18.46 -12.42
CA THR A 173 -5.03 19.75 -13.02
C THR A 173 -5.06 19.67 -14.55
N GLU A 174 -4.62 18.56 -15.11
CA GLU A 174 -4.66 18.30 -16.56
C GLU A 174 -6.08 18.24 -17.08
N ASP A 175 -7.00 17.54 -16.38
CA ASP A 175 -8.41 17.48 -16.75
C ASP A 175 -9.07 18.86 -16.79
N ARG A 176 -8.73 19.76 -15.84
CA ARG A 176 -9.26 21.13 -15.82
C ARG A 176 -8.72 22.03 -16.92
N SER A 177 -7.58 21.71 -17.49
CA SER A 177 -6.96 22.51 -18.57
C SER A 177 -7.44 22.10 -19.98
N THR A 178 -8.09 20.96 -20.10
CA THR A 178 -8.58 20.40 -21.37
C THR A 178 -10.10 20.54 -21.58
N GLY A 179 -10.84 20.98 -20.56
CA GLY A 179 -12.29 21.21 -20.60
C GLY A 179 -12.64 22.69 -20.61
#